data_a32812eaf1d47f51f4ee4b88c907711f
#
_entry.id   a32812eaf1d47f51f4ee4b88c907711f
#
_cell.length_a   1.000
_cell.length_b   1.000
_cell.length_c   1.000
_cell.angle_alpha   90.00
_cell.angle_beta   90.00
_cell.angle_gamma   90.00
#
_symmetry.space_group_name_H-M   'P 1'
#
loop_
_entity.id
_entity.type
_entity.pdbx_description
1 polymer ?
#
loop_
_entity_poly.entity_id
_entity_poly.type
_entity_poly.pdbx_seq_one_letter_code
_entity_poly.pdbx_strand_id
1 'polypeptide(L)'
;MQSNDVNAAAVNGKEAAYLGVPWEDAYGYAQAIKVGDTIHVAGQLSHDEKGNLIAPASLDESGKPAEFSMMEQQMRATYANAVKLLARFGATLDNVVEETLYVLDVDAAFAAAGKVRKESYGTARPQCASNLIGVTRLAFPEQLIEITFKAMLSGAEAKPR
;
A
#
# COMPACT_ATOMS: atom_id res chain seq x y z
N MET A 1 6.65 15.59 18.78
CA MET A 1 7.58 14.94 17.84
C MET A 1 7.66 13.48 18.24
N GLN A 2 6.77 12.66 17.70
CA GLN A 2 6.85 11.22 17.96
C GLN A 2 8.00 10.69 17.11
N SER A 3 8.99 10.14 17.76
CA SER A 3 10.04 9.38 17.11
C SER A 3 9.37 8.28 16.28
N ASN A 4 9.58 8.32 14.99
CA ASN A 4 9.22 7.24 14.10
C ASN A 4 10.13 6.05 14.42
N ASP A 5 9.87 5.38 15.54
CA ASP A 5 10.61 4.19 15.91
C ASP A 5 10.28 3.09 14.90
N VAL A 6 11.12 3.03 13.88
CA VAL A 6 11.08 2.02 12.83
C VAL A 6 11.43 0.65 13.39
N ASN A 7 11.97 0.58 14.61
CA ASN A 7 12.52 -0.63 15.21
C ASN A 7 11.85 -0.94 16.53
N ALA A 8 10.63 -1.47 16.48
CA ALA A 8 10.26 -2.39 17.56
C ALA A 8 11.27 -3.54 17.54
N ALA A 9 11.72 -3.96 18.74
CA ALA A 9 12.71 -5.02 18.87
C ALA A 9 12.37 -6.20 17.98
N ALA A 10 13.34 -6.63 17.16
CA ALA A 10 13.12 -7.70 16.18
C ALA A 10 12.69 -8.98 16.89
N VAL A 11 11.50 -9.49 16.55
CA VAL A 11 11.00 -10.78 17.01
C VAL A 11 11.31 -11.78 15.91
N ASN A 12 12.11 -12.79 16.21
CA ASN A 12 12.50 -13.83 15.25
C ASN A 12 13.10 -13.26 13.95
N GLY A 13 13.95 -12.25 14.06
CA GLY A 13 14.60 -11.62 12.89
C GLY A 13 13.68 -10.74 12.05
N LYS A 14 12.48 -10.44 12.53
CA LYS A 14 11.55 -9.53 11.84
C LYS A 14 11.78 -8.09 12.29
N GLU A 15 11.79 -7.19 11.33
CA GLU A 15 11.73 -5.74 11.57
C GLU A 15 10.34 -5.25 11.15
N ALA A 16 9.68 -4.50 12.02
CA ALA A 16 8.33 -3.98 11.76
C ALA A 16 8.36 -2.48 11.47
N ALA A 17 7.50 -2.02 10.58
CA ALA A 17 7.28 -0.61 10.30
C ALA A 17 5.81 -0.22 10.47
N TYR A 18 5.60 1.01 10.93
CA TYR A 18 4.28 1.57 11.25
C TYR A 18 4.14 2.95 10.60
N LEU A 19 2.91 3.36 10.33
CA LEU A 19 2.59 4.72 9.86
C LEU A 19 2.10 5.63 10.99
N GLY A 20 1.80 5.07 12.17
CA GLY A 20 1.30 5.81 13.32
C GLY A 20 -0.19 6.12 13.27
N VAL A 21 -0.96 5.34 12.54
CA VAL A 21 -2.41 5.50 12.43
C VAL A 21 -3.16 4.70 13.49
N PRO A 22 -4.36 5.15 13.91
CA PRO A 22 -5.05 4.56 15.07
C PRO A 22 -5.38 3.08 14.94
N TRP A 23 -5.64 2.59 13.75
CA TRP A 23 -6.04 1.19 13.55
C TRP A 23 -4.89 0.19 13.66
N GLU A 24 -3.64 0.64 13.67
CA GLU A 24 -2.51 -0.27 13.93
C GLU A 24 -2.62 -0.93 15.30
N ASP A 25 -2.85 -0.13 16.33
CA ASP A 25 -3.06 -0.65 17.69
C ASP A 25 -4.42 -1.35 17.84
N ALA A 26 -5.48 -0.75 17.30
CA ALA A 26 -6.83 -1.26 17.45
C ALA A 26 -7.02 -2.63 16.78
N TYR A 27 -6.47 -2.81 15.60
CA TYR A 27 -6.51 -4.08 14.86
C TYR A 27 -5.39 -5.04 15.26
N GLY A 28 -4.26 -4.50 15.73
CA GLY A 28 -3.16 -5.30 16.27
C GLY A 28 -2.23 -5.86 15.21
N TYR A 29 -1.68 -5.03 14.34
CA TYR A 29 -0.79 -5.46 13.25
C TYR A 29 0.28 -4.43 12.94
N ALA A 30 1.31 -4.85 12.19
CA ALA A 30 2.32 -3.99 11.61
C ALA A 30 1.98 -3.69 10.14
N GLN A 31 2.29 -2.50 9.67
CA GLN A 31 2.05 -2.10 8.27
C GLN A 31 3.01 -2.77 7.30
N ALA A 32 4.24 -3.02 7.72
CA ALA A 32 5.20 -3.76 6.93
C ALA A 32 6.14 -4.56 7.82
N ILE A 33 6.60 -5.68 7.30
CA ILE A 33 7.55 -6.58 7.97
C ILE A 33 8.69 -6.88 7.00
N LYS A 34 9.92 -6.70 7.46
CA LYS A 34 11.10 -7.15 6.73
C LYS A 34 11.66 -8.40 7.42
N VAL A 35 11.92 -9.44 6.63
CA VAL A 35 12.59 -10.67 7.04
C VAL A 35 13.70 -10.95 6.03
N GLY A 36 14.96 -10.94 6.48
CA GLY A 36 16.08 -11.01 5.56
C GLY A 36 16.01 -9.88 4.52
N ASP A 37 16.00 -10.22 3.24
CA ASP A 37 15.90 -9.25 2.15
C ASP A 37 14.46 -9.07 1.63
N THR A 38 13.48 -9.72 2.24
CA THR A 38 12.09 -9.66 1.80
C THR A 38 11.28 -8.70 2.67
N ILE A 39 10.52 -7.81 2.05
CA ILE A 39 9.62 -6.88 2.70
C ILE A 39 8.18 -7.23 2.32
N HIS A 40 7.35 -7.49 3.32
CA HIS A 40 5.92 -7.70 3.18
C HIS A 40 5.19 -6.43 3.61
N VAL A 41 4.42 -5.83 2.73
CA VAL A 41 3.63 -4.63 3.03
C VAL A 41 2.17 -5.03 3.09
N ALA A 42 1.55 -4.79 4.25
CA ALA A 42 0.13 -5.03 4.45
C ALA A 42 -0.71 -4.15 3.53
N GLY A 43 -1.98 -4.47 3.37
CA GLY A 43 -2.90 -3.70 2.55
C GLY A 43 -2.85 -2.22 2.86
N GLN A 44 -2.44 -1.43 1.89
CA GLN A 44 -2.38 0.01 1.99
C GLN A 44 -3.64 0.62 1.41
N LEU A 45 -4.03 1.74 1.96
CA LEU A 45 -5.21 2.49 1.52
C LEU A 45 -4.90 3.99 1.47
N SER A 46 -5.86 4.74 0.94
CA SER A 46 -5.76 6.18 0.75
C SER A 46 -6.08 6.91 2.06
N HIS A 47 -5.07 7.25 2.84
CA HIS A 47 -5.23 8.00 4.07
C HIS A 47 -4.09 9.00 4.29
N ASP A 48 -4.38 10.05 5.07
CA ASP A 48 -3.38 11.02 5.51
C ASP A 48 -2.64 10.53 6.77
N GLU A 49 -1.76 11.36 7.30
CA GLU A 49 -0.95 11.05 8.49
C GLU A 49 -1.77 10.84 9.77
N LYS A 50 -3.00 11.36 9.80
CA LYS A 50 -3.92 11.21 10.94
C LYS A 50 -4.86 10.02 10.79
N GLY A 51 -4.83 9.35 9.65
CA GLY A 51 -5.73 8.25 9.35
C GLY A 51 -7.06 8.68 8.72
N ASN A 52 -7.20 9.92 8.27
CA ASN A 52 -8.38 10.33 7.53
C ASN A 52 -8.27 9.88 6.07
N LEU A 53 -9.36 9.35 5.52
CA LEU A 53 -9.36 8.94 4.11
C LEU A 53 -9.14 10.14 3.19
N ILE A 54 -8.27 9.97 2.21
CA ILE A 54 -8.07 10.91 1.11
C ILE A 54 -9.00 10.51 -0.03
N ALA A 55 -9.74 11.47 -0.58
CA ALA A 55 -10.71 11.24 -1.65
C ALA A 55 -11.72 10.12 -1.32
N PRO A 56 -12.41 10.20 -0.17
CA PRO A 56 -13.41 9.19 0.18
C PRO A 56 -14.55 9.16 -0.85
N ALA A 57 -15.04 7.97 -1.16
CA ALA A 57 -16.20 7.82 -2.04
C ALA A 57 -17.47 8.33 -1.34
N SER A 58 -18.38 8.89 -2.14
CA SER A 58 -19.74 9.19 -1.66
C SER A 58 -20.50 7.91 -1.43
N LEU A 59 -21.25 7.81 -0.33
CA LEU A 59 -22.05 6.63 -0.01
C LEU A 59 -23.50 6.81 -0.43
N ASP A 60 -24.13 5.72 -0.86
CA ASP A 60 -25.57 5.65 -1.11
C ASP A 60 -26.34 5.41 0.22
N GLU A 61 -27.67 5.29 0.13
CA GLU A 61 -28.54 5.07 1.30
C GLU A 61 -28.24 3.74 2.03
N SER A 62 -27.62 2.77 1.34
CA SER A 62 -27.25 1.48 1.93
C SER A 62 -25.87 1.52 2.60
N GLY A 63 -25.16 2.65 2.53
CA GLY A 63 -23.80 2.77 3.07
C GLY A 63 -22.71 2.19 2.18
N LYS A 64 -23.00 2.02 0.89
CA LYS A 64 -22.04 1.57 -0.11
C LYS A 64 -21.63 2.72 -1.02
N PRO A 65 -20.45 2.66 -1.65
CA PRO A 65 -20.05 3.68 -2.63
C PRO A 65 -21.13 3.87 -3.70
N ALA A 66 -21.57 5.11 -3.86
CA ALA A 66 -22.58 5.46 -4.86
C ALA A 66 -22.00 5.50 -6.27
N GLU A 67 -20.70 5.71 -6.38
CA GLU A 67 -19.96 5.79 -7.63
C GLU A 67 -18.46 5.65 -7.38
N PHE A 68 -17.64 5.51 -8.42
CA PHE A 68 -16.24 5.14 -8.30
C PHE A 68 -15.27 6.20 -8.87
N SER A 69 -15.70 7.45 -9.00
CA SER A 69 -14.89 8.52 -9.60
C SER A 69 -13.62 8.85 -8.81
N MET A 70 -13.59 8.50 -7.51
CA MET A 70 -12.42 8.73 -6.66
C MET A 70 -11.35 7.62 -6.75
N MET A 71 -11.58 6.60 -7.57
CA MET A 71 -10.66 5.46 -7.68
C MET A 71 -9.22 5.88 -8.01
N GLU A 72 -9.02 6.74 -9.01
CA GLU A 72 -7.68 7.18 -9.41
C GLU A 72 -6.96 7.91 -8.28
N GLN A 73 -7.64 8.83 -7.60
CA GLN A 73 -7.07 9.60 -6.50
C GLN A 73 -6.73 8.71 -5.30
N GLN A 74 -7.62 7.78 -4.94
CA GLN A 74 -7.35 6.82 -3.88
C GLN A 74 -6.19 5.90 -4.24
N MET A 75 -6.11 5.43 -5.47
CA MET A 75 -5.02 4.58 -5.94
C MET A 75 -3.67 5.31 -5.82
N ARG A 76 -3.60 6.57 -6.25
CA ARG A 76 -2.38 7.38 -6.18
C ARG A 76 -1.91 7.59 -4.74
N ALA A 77 -2.82 7.92 -3.84
CA ALA A 77 -2.51 8.10 -2.42
C ALA A 77 -2.08 6.78 -1.75
N THR A 78 -2.67 5.66 -2.17
CA THR A 78 -2.31 4.33 -1.68
C THR A 78 -0.87 3.97 -2.05
N TYR A 79 -0.45 4.21 -3.29
CA TYR A 79 0.96 4.03 -3.68
C TYR A 79 1.89 4.94 -2.88
N ALA A 80 1.49 6.18 -2.63
CA ALA A 80 2.30 7.11 -1.83
C ALA A 80 2.54 6.59 -0.40
N ASN A 81 1.54 5.96 0.22
CA ASN A 81 1.69 5.36 1.54
C ASN A 81 2.62 4.14 1.50
N ALA A 82 2.54 3.32 0.46
CA ALA A 82 3.47 2.20 0.28
C ALA A 82 4.92 2.70 0.14
N VAL A 83 5.15 3.77 -0.60
CA VAL A 83 6.49 4.38 -0.73
C VAL A 83 7.06 4.78 0.62
N LYS A 84 6.25 5.36 1.51
CA LYS A 84 6.68 5.74 2.86
C LYS A 84 7.13 4.53 3.68
N LEU A 85 6.41 3.42 3.59
CA LEU A 85 6.76 2.19 4.32
C LEU A 85 8.02 1.55 3.76
N LEU A 86 8.14 1.44 2.44
CA LEU A 86 9.32 0.89 1.79
C LEU A 86 10.58 1.69 2.14
N ALA A 87 10.47 3.02 2.20
CA ALA A 87 11.57 3.90 2.58
C ALA A 87 12.12 3.61 3.99
N ARG A 88 11.29 3.08 4.90
CA ARG A 88 11.72 2.68 6.25
C ARG A 88 12.80 1.60 6.22
N PHE A 89 12.84 0.81 5.16
CA PHE A 89 13.81 -0.27 4.97
C PHE A 89 14.84 0.05 3.87
N GLY A 90 14.91 1.31 3.44
CA GLY A 90 15.82 1.71 2.36
C GLY A 90 15.39 1.22 0.97
N ALA A 91 14.14 0.81 0.81
CA ALA A 91 13.58 0.33 -0.45
C ALA A 91 12.73 1.41 -1.15
N THR A 92 12.50 1.19 -2.43
CA THR A 92 11.61 1.99 -3.26
C THR A 92 10.63 1.07 -3.99
N LEU A 93 9.74 1.62 -4.80
CA LEU A 93 8.87 0.80 -5.66
C LEU A 93 9.66 -0.04 -6.67
N ASP A 94 10.89 0.32 -7.01
CA ASP A 94 11.75 -0.50 -7.86
C ASP A 94 12.11 -1.85 -7.23
N ASN A 95 11.99 -1.96 -5.91
CA ASN A 95 12.21 -3.21 -5.19
C ASN A 95 10.96 -4.11 -5.16
N VAL A 96 9.80 -3.59 -5.55
CA VAL A 96 8.54 -4.37 -5.54
C VAL A 96 8.58 -5.42 -6.64
N VAL A 97 8.35 -6.67 -6.25
CA VAL A 97 8.28 -7.82 -7.18
C VAL A 97 6.84 -8.23 -7.44
N GLU A 98 5.94 -7.98 -6.49
CA GLU A 98 4.55 -8.36 -6.60
C GLU A 98 3.67 -7.33 -5.89
N GLU A 99 2.53 -7.03 -6.51
CA GLU A 99 1.46 -6.24 -5.90
C GLU A 99 0.11 -6.87 -6.21
N THR A 100 -0.85 -6.70 -5.31
CA THR A 100 -2.25 -7.09 -5.56
C THR A 100 -3.14 -5.91 -5.23
N LEU A 101 -3.97 -5.52 -6.20
CA LEU A 101 -4.97 -4.48 -6.06
C LEU A 101 -6.31 -5.14 -5.76
N TYR A 102 -6.85 -4.86 -4.58
CA TYR A 102 -8.20 -5.27 -4.17
C TYR A 102 -9.13 -4.07 -4.36
N VAL A 103 -10.15 -4.21 -5.18
CA VAL A 103 -10.97 -3.07 -5.62
C VAL A 103 -12.45 -3.39 -5.55
N LEU A 104 -13.27 -2.37 -5.28
CA LEU A 104 -14.73 -2.53 -5.28
C LEU A 104 -15.32 -2.50 -6.69
N ASP A 105 -14.62 -1.90 -7.65
CA ASP A 105 -15.04 -1.86 -9.06
C ASP A 105 -13.83 -2.10 -9.97
N VAL A 106 -13.86 -3.23 -10.66
CA VAL A 106 -12.75 -3.65 -11.51
C VAL A 106 -12.58 -2.74 -12.71
N ASP A 107 -13.67 -2.29 -13.32
CA ASP A 107 -13.60 -1.44 -14.52
C ASP A 107 -12.98 -0.07 -14.19
N ALA A 108 -13.41 0.55 -13.11
CA ALA A 108 -12.83 1.83 -12.66
C ALA A 108 -11.33 1.69 -12.32
N ALA A 109 -10.96 0.61 -11.65
CA ALA A 109 -9.57 0.35 -11.30
C ALA A 109 -8.72 0.07 -12.54
N PHE A 110 -9.21 -0.74 -13.46
CA PHE A 110 -8.51 -1.07 -14.70
C PHE A 110 -8.28 0.18 -15.57
N ALA A 111 -9.25 1.08 -15.61
CA ALA A 111 -9.13 2.33 -16.36
C ALA A 111 -8.03 3.26 -15.79
N ALA A 112 -7.81 3.26 -14.48
CA ALA A 112 -6.85 4.14 -13.81
C ALA A 112 -5.46 3.52 -13.62
N ALA A 113 -5.38 2.20 -13.47
CA ALA A 113 -4.20 1.51 -12.96
C ALA A 113 -2.94 1.72 -13.81
N GLY A 114 -3.05 1.65 -15.11
CA GLY A 114 -1.89 1.81 -16.01
C GLY A 114 -1.22 3.16 -15.85
N LYS A 115 -2.01 4.23 -15.82
CA LYS A 115 -1.53 5.59 -15.64
C LYS A 115 -0.89 5.79 -14.26
N VAL A 116 -1.63 5.46 -13.22
CA VAL A 116 -1.18 5.67 -11.83
C VAL A 116 0.06 4.83 -11.51
N ARG A 117 0.09 3.58 -11.96
CA ARG A 117 1.26 2.71 -11.75
C ARG A 117 2.51 3.25 -12.42
N LYS A 118 2.41 3.65 -13.68
CA LYS A 118 3.54 4.24 -14.41
C LYS A 118 4.05 5.52 -13.75
N GLU A 119 3.14 6.39 -13.31
CA GLU A 119 3.50 7.58 -12.54
C GLU A 119 4.20 7.22 -11.23
N SER A 120 3.64 6.29 -10.47
CA SER A 120 4.14 5.91 -9.14
C SER A 120 5.50 5.22 -9.22
N TYR A 121 5.68 4.31 -10.17
CA TYR A 121 6.96 3.62 -10.39
C TYR A 121 7.97 4.47 -11.16
N GLY A 122 7.54 5.56 -11.78
CA GLY A 122 8.43 6.47 -12.51
C GLY A 122 9.00 5.88 -13.80
N THR A 123 8.30 4.94 -14.42
CA THR A 123 8.73 4.27 -15.64
C THR A 123 7.53 3.88 -16.51
N ALA A 124 7.73 3.85 -17.82
CA ALA A 124 6.71 3.39 -18.75
C ALA A 124 6.48 1.87 -18.70
N ARG A 125 7.40 1.12 -18.10
CA ARG A 125 7.33 -0.36 -18.00
C ARG A 125 7.66 -0.82 -16.57
N PRO A 126 6.76 -0.62 -15.60
CA PRO A 126 6.95 -1.08 -14.24
C PRO A 126 7.22 -2.60 -14.20
N GLN A 127 8.27 -2.98 -13.47
CA GLN A 127 8.64 -4.39 -13.34
C GLN A 127 8.12 -4.95 -12.03
N CYS A 128 6.83 -5.16 -11.96
CA CYS A 128 6.16 -5.83 -10.85
C CYS A 128 5.09 -6.78 -11.41
N ALA A 129 4.98 -7.95 -10.81
CA ALA A 129 3.84 -8.82 -11.07
C ALA A 129 2.62 -8.20 -10.38
N SER A 130 1.55 -7.94 -11.10
CA SER A 130 0.38 -7.26 -10.56
C SER A 130 -0.87 -8.08 -10.76
N ASN A 131 -1.67 -8.21 -9.69
CA ASN A 131 -2.98 -8.84 -9.71
C ASN A 131 -4.06 -7.80 -9.44
N LEU A 132 -5.20 -7.94 -10.10
CA LEU A 132 -6.38 -7.10 -9.91
C LEU A 132 -7.55 -7.99 -9.49
N ILE A 133 -8.06 -7.78 -8.27
CA ILE A 133 -9.09 -8.62 -7.64
C ILE A 133 -10.27 -7.75 -7.23
N GLY A 134 -11.46 -8.08 -7.73
CA GLY A 134 -12.70 -7.47 -7.26
C GLY A 134 -13.11 -8.05 -5.91
N VAL A 135 -13.50 -7.17 -4.98
CA VAL A 135 -13.97 -7.55 -3.64
C VAL A 135 -15.29 -6.86 -3.33
N THR A 136 -16.05 -7.40 -2.38
CA THR A 136 -17.36 -6.87 -2.02
C THR A 136 -17.29 -5.69 -1.05
N ARG A 137 -16.23 -5.60 -0.25
CA ARG A 137 -16.04 -4.55 0.76
C ARG A 137 -14.57 -4.49 1.18
N LEU A 138 -14.14 -3.30 1.60
CA LEU A 138 -12.87 -3.06 2.28
C LEU A 138 -13.14 -2.55 3.70
N ALA A 139 -12.08 -2.23 4.46
CA ALA A 139 -12.20 -1.87 5.87
C ALA A 139 -13.12 -0.67 6.11
N PHE A 140 -13.01 0.35 5.27
CA PHE A 140 -13.85 1.55 5.37
C PHE A 140 -14.89 1.58 4.26
N PRO A 141 -16.14 1.96 4.55
CA PRO A 141 -17.19 2.02 3.53
C PRO A 141 -16.84 2.89 2.32
N GLU A 142 -16.11 3.98 2.53
CA GLU A 142 -15.70 4.94 1.49
C GLU A 142 -14.44 4.54 0.74
N GLN A 143 -13.84 3.42 1.13
CA GLN A 143 -12.60 2.91 0.54
C GLN A 143 -12.91 2.09 -0.72
N LEU A 144 -12.28 2.47 -1.84
CA LEU A 144 -12.48 1.81 -3.14
C LEU A 144 -11.38 0.83 -3.50
N ILE A 145 -10.20 0.96 -2.89
CA ILE A 145 -9.01 0.19 -3.24
C ILE A 145 -8.13 -0.07 -2.02
N GLU A 146 -7.51 -1.22 -2.01
CA GLU A 146 -6.43 -1.61 -1.11
C GLU A 146 -5.35 -2.29 -1.95
N ILE A 147 -4.08 -2.03 -1.66
CA ILE A 147 -2.97 -2.64 -2.39
C ILE A 147 -1.99 -3.28 -1.39
N THR A 148 -1.68 -4.55 -1.61
CA THR A 148 -0.61 -5.25 -0.89
C THR A 148 0.64 -5.30 -1.76
N PHE A 149 1.82 -5.36 -1.12
CA PHE A 149 3.09 -5.39 -1.85
C PHE A 149 4.04 -6.41 -1.24
N LYS A 150 4.85 -7.00 -2.09
CA LYS A 150 6.04 -7.75 -1.70
C LYS A 150 7.24 -7.14 -2.41
N ALA A 151 8.25 -6.78 -1.65
CA ALA A 151 9.47 -6.20 -2.17
C ALA A 151 10.69 -7.00 -1.73
N MET A 152 11.74 -6.93 -2.50
CA MET A 152 13.01 -7.56 -2.17
C MET A 152 14.13 -6.53 -2.30
N LEU A 153 14.96 -6.44 -1.28
CA LEU A 153 16.20 -5.69 -1.38
C LEU A 153 17.08 -6.43 -2.37
N SER A 154 17.62 -5.69 -3.36
CA SER A 154 18.32 -6.32 -4.45
C SER A 154 19.64 -6.97 -4.00
N GLY A 155 19.90 -8.18 -4.47
CA GLY A 155 21.18 -8.84 -4.30
C GLY A 155 22.36 -8.11 -4.97
N ALA A 156 22.11 -7.05 -5.75
CA ALA A 156 23.16 -6.19 -6.29
C ALA A 156 23.79 -5.31 -5.21
N GLU A 157 23.10 -5.13 -4.10
CA GLU A 157 23.65 -4.56 -2.87
C GLU A 157 24.28 -5.63 -2.00
N ALA A 158 24.04 -6.91 -2.28
CA ALA A 158 24.91 -7.97 -1.85
C ALA A 158 26.26 -7.75 -2.56
N LYS A 159 27.28 -7.38 -1.76
CA LYS A 159 28.64 -7.18 -2.27
C LYS A 159 29.02 -8.27 -3.26
N PRO A 160 29.68 -7.92 -4.36
CA PRO A 160 30.20 -8.93 -5.27
C PRO A 160 31.02 -9.95 -4.48
N ARG A 161 30.70 -11.19 -4.67
CA ARG A 161 31.47 -12.32 -4.10
C ARG A 161 32.86 -12.36 -4.71
#